data_dd647676ed457c4efb8976a38a3c827e
#
_entry.id   dd647676ed457c4efb8976a38a3c827e
#
_cell.length_a   1.000
_cell.length_b   1.000
_cell.length_c   1.000
_cell.angle_alpha   90.00
_cell.angle_beta   90.00
_cell.angle_gamma   90.00
#
_symmetry.space_group_name_H-M   'P 1'
#
loop_
_entity.id
_entity.type
_entity.pdbx_description
1 polymer ?
#
loop_
_entity_poly.entity_id
_entity_poly.type
_entity_poly.pdbx_seq_one_letter_code
_entity_poly.pdbx_strand_id
1 'polypeptide(L)'
;MSGGEGITVDVILPMEKAGSERVRRAAVARKLGISPSRIKDVRLVKESIDSRQKKILFQLRLLVGVDSPLPPERLPSRDYPSVRPGSPVALIVGFGPAGMFAALRCLELGMKPVVLERGKDVSSRRFDLAPILRRGTVMEDSNYCFGEGGAGTFSDGKLFTRATKRGPVREVYEIFVAHGAPREILTDAHPHIGSNLLPNVVKAIRESILRAGGEIHFNARVEHLLRSADGRRIRGVACADGREFAADSVLLATGHSARDVYRMMLAEGLALEQKSFAVGVRIEHPQAFVDARQYHLNPEQRRPEQLPAARYSVTTTIQDRGVHSFCMCPGGFIVPAATENDEVVVNGMSLARRDSPFANAGFVVSVHPEDTEPFCREHGVLAGVAYQKVLETASCRAGGGKQLSLNNNGRCRR
;
A
#
# COMPACT_ATOMS: atom_id res chain seq x y z
N MET A 1 14.57 -7.58 -39.04
CA MET A 1 15.27 -8.63 -38.28
C MET A 1 14.34 -8.97 -37.11
N SER A 2 13.71 -10.15 -37.13
CA SER A 2 12.83 -10.65 -36.09
C SER A 2 13.67 -10.85 -34.82
N GLY A 3 13.49 -9.99 -33.81
CA GLY A 3 14.07 -10.21 -32.50
C GLY A 3 13.54 -11.53 -31.96
N GLY A 4 14.43 -12.49 -31.74
CA GLY A 4 14.05 -13.80 -31.22
C GLY A 4 13.33 -13.66 -29.86
N GLU A 5 12.21 -14.35 -29.69
CA GLU A 5 11.56 -14.49 -28.40
C GLU A 5 12.55 -15.10 -27.40
N GLY A 6 12.80 -14.40 -26.29
CA GLY A 6 13.71 -14.90 -25.25
C GLY A 6 13.14 -16.11 -24.54
N ILE A 7 14.00 -16.99 -24.05
CA ILE A 7 13.62 -18.18 -23.27
C ILE A 7 13.65 -17.84 -21.77
N THR A 8 12.60 -18.14 -21.05
CA THR A 8 12.56 -17.95 -19.59
C THR A 8 13.20 -19.17 -18.89
N VAL A 9 14.18 -18.90 -18.02
CA VAL A 9 14.94 -19.92 -17.30
C VAL A 9 15.00 -19.57 -15.82
N ASP A 10 14.58 -20.49 -14.95
CA ASP A 10 14.72 -20.37 -13.50
C ASP A 10 16.06 -21.00 -13.06
N VAL A 11 16.87 -20.25 -12.32
CA VAL A 11 18.12 -20.74 -11.73
C VAL A 11 18.19 -20.42 -10.24
N ILE A 12 18.90 -21.27 -9.48
CA ILE A 12 19.14 -21.07 -8.05
C ILE A 12 20.63 -20.90 -7.86
N LEU A 13 21.02 -19.80 -7.23
CA LEU A 13 22.42 -19.45 -7.00
C LEU A 13 22.66 -19.11 -5.53
N PRO A 14 23.83 -19.46 -4.96
CA PRO A 14 24.25 -18.94 -3.66
C PRO A 14 24.33 -17.42 -3.68
N MET A 15 24.05 -16.78 -2.55
CA MET A 15 24.04 -15.33 -2.38
C MET A 15 25.30 -14.66 -2.97
N GLU A 16 26.47 -15.19 -2.64
CA GLU A 16 27.78 -14.63 -3.04
C GLU A 16 28.00 -14.64 -4.56
N LYS A 17 27.23 -15.46 -5.27
CA LYS A 17 27.36 -15.69 -6.72
C LYS A 17 26.20 -15.09 -7.54
N ALA A 18 25.10 -14.77 -6.89
CA ALA A 18 23.88 -14.36 -7.59
C ALA A 18 24.02 -13.03 -8.35
N GLY A 19 24.85 -12.11 -7.88
CA GLY A 19 25.12 -10.82 -8.54
C GLY A 19 25.99 -10.91 -9.79
N SER A 20 26.73 -12.02 -9.98
CA SER A 20 27.68 -12.15 -11.11
C SER A 20 26.97 -12.57 -12.41
N GLU A 21 27.00 -11.70 -13.42
CA GLU A 21 26.45 -12.01 -14.74
C GLU A 21 27.10 -13.25 -15.34
N ARG A 22 28.41 -13.40 -15.22
CA ARG A 22 29.15 -14.58 -15.70
C ARG A 22 28.61 -15.86 -15.08
N VAL A 23 28.30 -15.84 -13.77
CA VAL A 23 27.76 -17.02 -13.07
C VAL A 23 26.32 -17.29 -13.48
N ARG A 24 25.50 -16.25 -13.63
CA ARG A 24 24.11 -16.39 -14.15
C ARG A 24 24.13 -17.02 -15.54
N ARG A 25 24.98 -16.54 -16.43
CA ARG A 25 25.14 -17.03 -17.82
C ARG A 25 25.58 -18.51 -17.83
N ALA A 26 26.56 -18.87 -17.01
CA ALA A 26 27.02 -20.26 -16.87
C ALA A 26 25.93 -21.19 -16.28
N ALA A 27 25.16 -20.72 -15.31
CA ALA A 27 24.06 -21.49 -14.73
C ALA A 27 22.93 -21.73 -15.73
N VAL A 28 22.58 -20.72 -16.53
CA VAL A 28 21.61 -20.83 -17.62
C VAL A 28 22.09 -21.81 -18.69
N ALA A 29 23.34 -21.66 -19.14
CA ALA A 29 23.93 -22.55 -20.15
C ALA A 29 23.85 -24.02 -19.72
N ARG A 30 24.23 -24.32 -18.47
CA ARG A 30 24.12 -25.67 -17.90
C ARG A 30 22.69 -26.17 -17.91
N LYS A 31 21.72 -25.32 -17.51
CA LYS A 31 20.31 -25.71 -17.43
C LYS A 31 19.70 -25.98 -18.81
N LEU A 32 20.12 -25.25 -19.82
CA LEU A 32 19.68 -25.42 -21.21
C LEU A 32 20.48 -26.49 -21.98
N GLY A 33 21.60 -27.01 -21.42
CA GLY A 33 22.47 -27.98 -22.12
C GLY A 33 23.20 -27.39 -23.32
N ILE A 34 23.53 -26.08 -23.31
CA ILE A 34 24.17 -25.38 -24.41
C ILE A 34 25.51 -24.74 -24.00
N SER A 35 26.34 -24.38 -25.00
CA SER A 35 27.56 -23.61 -24.72
C SER A 35 27.21 -22.20 -24.18
N PRO A 36 27.92 -21.68 -23.16
CA PRO A 36 27.74 -20.32 -22.67
C PRO A 36 27.94 -19.24 -23.77
N SER A 37 28.70 -19.51 -24.82
CA SER A 37 28.92 -18.62 -25.97
C SER A 37 27.67 -18.36 -26.81
N ARG A 38 26.69 -19.27 -26.76
CA ARG A 38 25.39 -19.12 -27.43
C ARG A 38 24.45 -18.18 -26.68
N ILE A 39 24.70 -17.91 -25.40
CA ILE A 39 23.88 -16.98 -24.62
C ILE A 39 24.37 -15.56 -24.93
N LYS A 40 23.54 -14.78 -25.60
CA LYS A 40 23.87 -13.41 -26.02
C LYS A 40 23.46 -12.37 -25.00
N ASP A 41 22.35 -12.61 -24.30
CA ASP A 41 21.81 -11.69 -23.31
C ASP A 41 21.11 -12.44 -22.17
N VAL A 42 21.14 -11.86 -20.95
CA VAL A 42 20.48 -12.39 -19.77
C VAL A 42 19.85 -11.25 -18.97
N ARG A 43 18.53 -11.22 -18.89
CA ARG A 43 17.77 -10.20 -18.18
C ARG A 43 17.04 -10.78 -16.97
N LEU A 44 17.14 -10.10 -15.84
CA LEU A 44 16.41 -10.48 -14.63
C LEU A 44 14.92 -10.16 -14.78
N VAL A 45 14.07 -11.16 -14.59
CA VAL A 45 12.58 -11.03 -14.62
C VAL A 45 12.00 -11.07 -13.21
N LYS A 46 12.58 -11.94 -12.35
CA LYS A 46 12.14 -12.04 -10.95
C LYS A 46 13.29 -12.52 -10.08
N GLU A 47 13.40 -11.93 -8.90
CA GLU A 47 14.35 -12.35 -7.87
C GLU A 47 13.59 -12.62 -6.56
N SER A 48 13.93 -13.72 -5.91
CA SER A 48 13.47 -14.03 -4.56
C SER A 48 14.58 -14.70 -3.75
N ILE A 49 14.55 -14.47 -2.44
CA ILE A 49 15.54 -14.98 -1.49
C ILE A 49 14.94 -16.17 -0.73
N ASP A 50 15.67 -17.27 -0.70
CA ASP A 50 15.35 -18.42 0.12
C ASP A 50 16.36 -18.52 1.26
N SER A 51 15.92 -18.16 2.46
CA SER A 51 16.69 -18.19 3.71
C SER A 51 16.19 -19.23 4.70
N ARG A 52 15.43 -20.21 4.27
CA ARG A 52 14.91 -21.27 5.16
C ARG A 52 16.01 -22.14 5.77
N GLN A 53 17.15 -22.20 5.13
CA GLN A 53 18.32 -22.92 5.58
C GLN A 53 19.50 -21.96 5.81
N LYS A 54 20.53 -22.41 6.54
CA LYS A 54 21.73 -21.62 6.83
C LYS A 54 22.42 -21.07 5.58
N LYS A 55 22.36 -21.81 4.46
CA LYS A 55 22.88 -21.35 3.17
C LYS A 55 21.79 -20.57 2.44
N ILE A 56 21.96 -19.25 2.32
CA ILE A 56 21.04 -18.38 1.63
C ILE A 56 21.16 -18.53 0.13
N LEU A 57 20.03 -18.74 -0.54
CA LEU A 57 19.94 -18.94 -1.98
C LEU A 57 19.08 -17.85 -2.61
N PHE A 58 19.50 -17.42 -3.81
CA PHE A 58 18.73 -16.55 -4.68
C PHE A 58 18.06 -17.38 -5.77
N GLN A 59 16.75 -17.30 -5.86
CA GLN A 59 15.96 -17.90 -6.93
C GLN A 59 15.71 -16.81 -7.98
N LEU A 60 16.31 -16.98 -9.15
CA LEU A 60 16.27 -16.01 -10.23
C LEU A 60 15.48 -16.56 -11.41
N ARG A 61 14.50 -15.81 -11.86
CA ARG A 61 13.87 -16.03 -13.17
C ARG A 61 14.51 -15.09 -14.17
N LEU A 62 15.09 -15.65 -15.20
CA LEU A 62 15.89 -14.95 -16.20
C LEU A 62 15.27 -15.10 -17.59
N LEU A 63 15.15 -14.01 -18.32
CA LEU A 63 14.87 -14.02 -19.75
C LEU A 63 16.21 -14.05 -20.49
N VAL A 64 16.37 -14.98 -21.44
CA VAL A 64 17.65 -15.32 -22.06
C VAL A 64 17.53 -15.22 -23.56
N GLY A 65 18.43 -14.46 -24.18
CA GLY A 65 18.66 -14.45 -25.62
C GLY A 65 19.67 -15.53 -26.00
N VAL A 66 19.22 -16.55 -26.74
CA VAL A 66 20.07 -17.62 -27.27
C VAL A 66 20.32 -17.37 -28.77
N ASP A 67 21.58 -17.37 -29.17
CA ASP A 67 22.06 -17.09 -30.52
C ASP A 67 21.78 -15.66 -31.04
N SER A 68 20.80 -14.96 -30.46
CA SER A 68 20.49 -13.56 -30.75
C SER A 68 20.28 -12.79 -29.42
N PRO A 69 20.58 -11.47 -29.38
CA PRO A 69 20.30 -10.63 -28.21
C PRO A 69 18.81 -10.46 -28.02
N LEU A 70 18.42 -10.21 -26.76
CA LEU A 70 17.06 -9.79 -26.43
C LEU A 70 16.75 -8.40 -27.03
N PRO A 71 15.49 -8.11 -27.36
CA PRO A 71 15.11 -6.76 -27.72
C PRO A 71 15.45 -5.79 -26.57
N PRO A 72 15.76 -4.50 -26.89
CA PRO A 72 16.04 -3.51 -25.87
C PRO A 72 14.93 -3.46 -24.82
N GLU A 73 15.32 -3.38 -23.55
CA GLU A 73 14.36 -3.21 -22.48
C GLU A 73 13.76 -1.80 -22.56
N ARG A 74 12.45 -1.73 -22.68
CA ARG A 74 11.72 -0.47 -22.61
C ARG A 74 11.15 -0.32 -21.20
N LEU A 75 11.45 0.79 -20.55
CA LEU A 75 10.75 1.14 -19.30
C LEU A 75 9.27 1.39 -19.61
N PRO A 76 8.39 0.98 -18.68
CA PRO A 76 6.98 1.31 -18.82
C PRO A 76 6.78 2.82 -18.96
N SER A 77 6.00 3.23 -19.94
CA SER A 77 5.50 4.58 -20.11
C SER A 77 3.98 4.51 -20.24
N ARG A 78 3.29 5.53 -19.79
CA ARG A 78 1.83 5.59 -19.85
C ARG A 78 1.40 6.97 -20.33
N ASP A 79 0.73 6.99 -21.47
CA ASP A 79 0.03 8.16 -21.99
C ASP A 79 -1.47 7.89 -21.88
N TYR A 80 -2.19 8.84 -21.31
CA TYR A 80 -3.62 8.71 -21.15
C TYR A 80 -4.33 9.56 -22.18
N PRO A 81 -5.44 9.04 -22.80
CA PRO A 81 -6.20 9.81 -23.77
C PRO A 81 -6.78 11.07 -23.12
N SER A 82 -6.75 12.16 -23.88
CA SER A 82 -7.40 13.41 -23.44
C SER A 82 -8.91 13.28 -23.37
N VAL A 83 -9.49 13.81 -22.31
CA VAL A 83 -10.95 13.94 -22.15
C VAL A 83 -11.52 14.76 -23.29
N ARG A 84 -12.61 14.29 -23.90
CA ARG A 84 -13.30 14.97 -24.99
C ARG A 84 -14.51 15.77 -24.47
N PRO A 85 -14.92 16.84 -25.14
CA PRO A 85 -16.19 17.48 -24.83
C PRO A 85 -17.33 16.45 -24.86
N GLY A 86 -18.19 16.45 -23.83
CA GLY A 86 -19.30 15.49 -23.73
C GLY A 86 -18.91 14.10 -23.21
N SER A 87 -17.65 13.85 -22.81
CA SER A 87 -17.29 12.61 -22.14
C SER A 87 -18.13 12.41 -20.87
N PRO A 88 -18.61 11.18 -20.58
CA PRO A 88 -19.30 10.90 -19.34
C PRO A 88 -18.42 11.22 -18.11
N VAL A 89 -19.04 11.78 -17.08
CA VAL A 89 -18.36 12.19 -15.85
C VAL A 89 -18.40 11.05 -14.83
N ALA A 90 -17.23 10.59 -14.41
CA ALA A 90 -17.07 9.69 -13.27
C ALA A 90 -16.58 10.48 -12.05
N LEU A 91 -17.44 10.64 -11.06
CA LEU A 91 -17.09 11.27 -9.80
C LEU A 91 -16.49 10.25 -8.84
N ILE A 92 -15.31 10.53 -8.32
CA ILE A 92 -14.54 9.62 -7.46
C ILE A 92 -14.33 10.32 -6.11
N VAL A 93 -14.90 9.77 -5.06
CA VAL A 93 -14.77 10.28 -3.69
C VAL A 93 -13.62 9.56 -2.98
N GLY A 94 -12.55 10.30 -2.73
CA GLY A 94 -11.29 9.83 -2.16
C GLY A 94 -10.18 9.66 -3.19
N PHE A 95 -9.01 10.23 -2.92
CA PHE A 95 -7.81 10.15 -3.77
C PHE A 95 -6.71 9.27 -3.16
N GLY A 96 -7.14 8.18 -2.51
CA GLY A 96 -6.27 7.08 -2.11
C GLY A 96 -5.92 6.16 -3.30
N PRO A 97 -5.23 5.03 -3.08
CA PRO A 97 -4.85 4.12 -4.17
C PRO A 97 -6.01 3.71 -5.06
N ALA A 98 -7.16 3.37 -4.49
CA ALA A 98 -8.35 2.99 -5.27
C ALA A 98 -8.84 4.14 -6.16
N GLY A 99 -8.92 5.36 -5.62
CA GLY A 99 -9.36 6.53 -6.38
C GLY A 99 -8.37 6.93 -7.48
N MET A 100 -7.06 6.87 -7.21
CA MET A 100 -6.02 7.17 -8.20
C MET A 100 -6.11 6.21 -9.40
N PHE A 101 -6.14 4.90 -9.16
CA PHE A 101 -6.22 3.91 -10.22
C PHE A 101 -7.57 3.94 -10.94
N ALA A 102 -8.68 4.24 -10.24
CA ALA A 102 -9.97 4.45 -10.85
C ALA A 102 -9.96 5.66 -11.81
N ALA A 103 -9.34 6.77 -11.40
CA ALA A 103 -9.23 7.96 -12.26
C ALA A 103 -8.43 7.68 -13.54
N LEU A 104 -7.28 6.99 -13.42
CA LEU A 104 -6.49 6.57 -14.59
C LEU A 104 -7.31 5.65 -15.50
N ARG A 105 -8.05 4.70 -14.92
CA ARG A 105 -8.89 3.77 -15.68
C ARG A 105 -10.06 4.48 -16.37
N CYS A 106 -10.66 5.48 -15.75
CA CYS A 106 -11.69 6.31 -16.37
C CYS A 106 -11.16 7.01 -17.63
N LEU A 107 -9.94 7.56 -17.58
CA LEU A 107 -9.31 8.17 -18.75
C LEU A 107 -9.12 7.16 -19.89
N GLU A 108 -8.64 5.95 -19.59
CA GLU A 108 -8.49 4.88 -20.59
C GLU A 108 -9.82 4.48 -21.23
N LEU A 109 -10.92 4.60 -20.48
CA LEU A 109 -12.29 4.32 -20.96
C LEU A 109 -12.96 5.53 -21.61
N GLY A 110 -12.27 6.66 -21.79
CA GLY A 110 -12.80 7.88 -22.40
C GLY A 110 -13.79 8.65 -21.51
N MET A 111 -13.79 8.38 -20.20
CA MET A 111 -14.60 9.11 -19.21
C MET A 111 -13.78 10.26 -18.60
N LYS A 112 -14.47 11.31 -18.17
CA LYS A 112 -13.87 12.41 -17.40
C LYS A 112 -13.85 12.07 -15.91
N PRO A 113 -12.70 11.78 -15.29
CA PRO A 113 -12.64 11.63 -13.84
C PRO A 113 -12.69 12.99 -13.15
N VAL A 114 -13.57 13.15 -12.19
CA VAL A 114 -13.62 14.26 -11.23
C VAL A 114 -13.40 13.68 -9.84
N VAL A 115 -12.28 14.00 -9.22
CA VAL A 115 -11.88 13.41 -7.95
C VAL A 115 -12.07 14.43 -6.82
N LEU A 116 -12.73 14.01 -5.75
CA LEU A 116 -12.91 14.79 -4.53
C LEU A 116 -12.11 14.16 -3.40
N GLU A 117 -11.15 14.88 -2.87
CA GLU A 117 -10.33 14.46 -1.73
C GLU A 117 -10.59 15.40 -0.54
N ARG A 118 -10.93 14.81 0.63
CA ARG A 118 -11.23 15.61 1.82
C ARG A 118 -10.01 16.33 2.37
N GLY A 119 -8.83 15.70 2.26
CA GLY A 119 -7.59 16.26 2.73
C GLY A 119 -6.87 17.12 1.68
N LYS A 120 -5.62 17.44 1.99
CA LYS A 120 -4.77 18.28 1.15
C LYS A 120 -3.93 17.44 0.18
N ASP A 121 -3.33 18.13 -0.81
CA ASP A 121 -2.31 17.55 -1.66
C ASP A 121 -1.10 17.05 -0.84
N VAL A 122 -0.32 16.17 -1.42
CA VAL A 122 0.77 15.47 -0.71
C VAL A 122 1.83 16.41 -0.15
N SER A 123 2.05 17.56 -0.76
CA SER A 123 3.04 18.54 -0.30
C SER A 123 2.54 19.29 0.92
N SER A 124 1.29 19.76 0.87
CA SER A 124 0.62 20.49 1.96
C SER A 124 0.30 19.58 3.15
N ARG A 125 -0.11 18.31 2.87
CA ARG A 125 -0.40 17.30 3.87
C ARG A 125 0.77 17.03 4.84
N ARG A 126 2.02 17.19 4.40
CA ARG A 126 3.20 17.03 5.26
C ARG A 126 3.20 18.00 6.44
N PHE A 127 2.64 19.19 6.28
CA PHE A 127 2.52 20.17 7.36
C PHE A 127 1.44 19.77 8.37
N ASP A 128 0.39 19.08 7.94
CA ASP A 128 -0.67 18.58 8.82
C ASP A 128 -0.22 17.36 9.64
N LEU A 129 0.77 16.61 9.16
CA LEU A 129 1.38 15.51 9.90
C LEU A 129 2.32 15.96 11.02
N ALA A 130 2.93 17.13 10.89
CA ALA A 130 3.87 17.64 11.89
C ALA A 130 3.24 17.88 13.29
N PRO A 131 2.02 18.44 13.43
CA PRO A 131 1.32 18.53 14.70
C PRO A 131 1.06 17.18 15.38
N ILE A 132 0.73 16.14 14.60
CA ILE A 132 0.50 14.78 15.12
C ILE A 132 1.78 14.27 15.78
N LEU A 133 2.92 14.39 15.08
CA LEU A 133 4.22 13.90 15.57
C LEU A 133 4.76 14.73 16.74
N ARG A 134 4.52 16.04 16.77
CA ARG A 134 5.10 16.95 17.78
C ARG A 134 4.23 17.13 19.00
N ARG A 135 2.92 17.18 18.84
CA ARG A 135 1.96 17.54 19.89
C ARG A 135 0.87 16.50 20.11
N GLY A 136 0.78 15.48 19.27
CA GLY A 136 -0.30 14.48 19.31
C GLY A 136 -1.65 15.04 18.84
N THR A 137 -1.67 16.15 18.10
CA THR A 137 -2.91 16.77 17.61
C THR A 137 -3.19 16.31 16.19
N VAL A 138 -4.35 15.70 15.98
CA VAL A 138 -4.81 15.19 14.70
C VAL A 138 -5.61 16.25 13.95
N MET A 139 -5.29 16.46 12.69
CA MET A 139 -6.10 17.23 11.74
C MET A 139 -7.10 16.27 11.10
N GLU A 140 -8.40 16.39 11.41
CA GLU A 140 -9.41 15.37 11.10
C GLU A 140 -9.58 15.10 9.60
N ASP A 141 -9.47 16.11 8.75
CA ASP A 141 -9.60 15.96 7.30
C ASP A 141 -8.28 15.75 6.56
N SER A 142 -7.12 15.95 7.22
CA SER A 142 -5.81 15.80 6.57
C SER A 142 -4.78 15.22 7.55
N ASN A 143 -4.52 13.91 7.46
CA ASN A 143 -3.71 13.16 8.41
C ASN A 143 -3.02 11.96 7.73
N TYR A 144 -2.62 10.92 8.48
CA TYR A 144 -2.03 9.72 7.90
C TYR A 144 -3.01 8.87 7.07
N CYS A 145 -4.32 9.00 7.28
CA CYS A 145 -5.34 8.26 6.55
C CYS A 145 -5.93 9.06 5.39
N PHE A 146 -6.11 10.37 5.55
CA PHE A 146 -6.78 11.26 4.62
C PHE A 146 -5.81 12.24 3.97
N GLY A 147 -6.11 12.61 2.72
CA GLY A 147 -5.28 13.42 1.85
C GLY A 147 -4.76 12.64 0.66
N GLU A 148 -4.13 13.32 -0.28
CA GLU A 148 -3.63 12.75 -1.54
C GLU A 148 -2.79 11.49 -1.32
N GLY A 149 -3.16 10.41 -2.02
CA GLY A 149 -2.56 9.09 -1.91
C GLY A 149 -3.04 8.26 -0.71
N GLY A 150 -3.95 8.81 0.13
CA GLY A 150 -4.56 8.13 1.26
C GLY A 150 -3.54 7.63 2.29
N ALA A 151 -3.88 6.55 3.00
CA ALA A 151 -2.99 5.92 3.98
C ALA A 151 -1.73 5.29 3.36
N GLY A 152 -1.69 5.12 2.04
CA GLY A 152 -0.54 4.55 1.32
C GLY A 152 0.65 5.48 1.24
N THR A 153 0.44 6.79 1.08
CA THR A 153 1.49 7.77 0.76
C THR A 153 2.64 7.81 1.77
N PHE A 154 2.33 7.75 3.05
CA PHE A 154 3.31 7.80 4.14
C PHE A 154 3.43 6.45 4.85
N SER A 155 3.30 5.34 4.10
CA SER A 155 3.48 3.97 4.57
C SER A 155 4.80 3.37 4.06
N ASP A 156 5.07 2.10 4.36
CA ASP A 156 6.17 1.34 3.76
C ASP A 156 6.03 1.18 2.23
N GLY A 157 4.82 1.32 1.70
CA GLY A 157 4.57 1.18 0.27
C GLY A 157 4.77 -0.24 -0.25
N LYS A 158 4.40 -1.25 0.53
CA LYS A 158 4.40 -2.65 0.10
C LYS A 158 3.44 -2.85 -1.05
N LEU A 159 3.91 -3.55 -2.07
CA LEU A 159 3.14 -3.87 -3.27
C LEU A 159 2.83 -5.36 -3.40
N PHE A 160 3.44 -6.21 -2.56
CA PHE A 160 3.22 -7.64 -2.61
C PHE A 160 1.77 -8.01 -2.30
N THR A 161 1.18 -8.83 -3.15
CA THR A 161 -0.14 -9.40 -2.95
C THR A 161 -0.17 -10.88 -3.35
N ARG A 162 -1.04 -11.65 -2.69
CA ARG A 162 -1.39 -13.03 -3.08
C ARG A 162 -2.62 -13.08 -4.00
N ALA A 163 -3.32 -11.96 -4.17
CA ALA A 163 -4.57 -11.85 -4.92
C ALA A 163 -4.34 -11.71 -6.44
N THR A 164 -3.50 -12.55 -7.03
CA THR A 164 -3.13 -12.49 -8.45
C THR A 164 -4.26 -12.89 -9.41
N LYS A 165 -5.31 -13.54 -8.92
CA LYS A 165 -6.47 -13.95 -9.72
C LYS A 165 -7.47 -12.82 -9.97
N ARG A 166 -7.38 -11.70 -9.24
CA ARG A 166 -8.36 -10.60 -9.31
C ARG A 166 -8.01 -9.52 -10.31
N GLY A 167 -6.83 -9.55 -10.90
CA GLY A 167 -6.39 -8.58 -11.90
C GLY A 167 -4.90 -8.66 -12.20
N PRO A 168 -4.43 -7.93 -13.21
CA PRO A 168 -3.05 -7.93 -13.67
C PRO A 168 -2.17 -7.11 -12.71
N VAL A 169 -1.69 -7.73 -11.63
CA VAL A 169 -0.83 -7.08 -10.62
C VAL A 169 0.40 -6.42 -11.26
N ARG A 170 0.95 -7.02 -12.31
CA ARG A 170 2.10 -6.48 -13.05
C ARG A 170 1.80 -5.09 -13.62
N GLU A 171 0.61 -4.86 -14.13
CA GLU A 171 0.20 -3.57 -14.68
C GLU A 171 0.25 -2.45 -13.63
N VAL A 172 -0.13 -2.75 -12.38
CA VAL A 172 -0.02 -1.80 -11.26
C VAL A 172 1.43 -1.38 -11.04
N TYR A 173 2.37 -2.32 -11.07
CA TYR A 173 3.80 -2.01 -10.92
C TYR A 173 4.32 -1.17 -12.10
N GLU A 174 3.90 -1.49 -13.32
CA GLU A 174 4.27 -0.73 -14.52
C GLU A 174 3.74 0.70 -14.48
N ILE A 175 2.52 0.91 -13.98
CA ILE A 175 1.97 2.25 -13.77
C ILE A 175 2.81 3.01 -12.74
N PHE A 176 3.20 2.39 -11.63
CA PHE A 176 4.07 3.05 -10.66
C PHE A 176 5.44 3.41 -11.24
N VAL A 177 6.07 2.51 -12.01
CA VAL A 177 7.36 2.79 -12.67
C VAL A 177 7.21 3.90 -13.71
N ALA A 178 6.14 3.91 -14.50
CA ALA A 178 5.83 5.00 -15.44
C ALA A 178 5.68 6.37 -14.76
N HIS A 179 5.36 6.37 -13.46
CA HIS A 179 5.23 7.58 -12.63
C HIS A 179 6.40 7.79 -11.67
N GLY A 180 7.56 7.18 -11.94
CA GLY A 180 8.80 7.45 -11.23
C GLY A 180 9.12 6.56 -10.04
N ALA A 181 8.40 5.45 -9.84
CA ALA A 181 8.82 4.44 -8.87
C ALA A 181 10.09 3.70 -9.35
N PRO A 182 10.90 3.17 -8.42
CA PRO A 182 12.09 2.40 -8.75
C PRO A 182 11.74 1.18 -9.64
N ARG A 183 12.54 0.97 -10.70
CA ARG A 183 12.32 -0.15 -11.64
C ARG A 183 12.43 -1.53 -11.00
N GLU A 184 13.15 -1.63 -9.90
CA GLU A 184 13.39 -2.85 -9.13
C GLU A 184 12.09 -3.49 -8.64
N ILE A 185 11.00 -2.70 -8.45
CA ILE A 185 9.67 -3.24 -8.10
C ILE A 185 9.11 -4.19 -9.16
N LEU A 186 9.62 -4.13 -10.40
CA LEU A 186 9.22 -5.03 -11.48
C LEU A 186 9.84 -6.43 -11.35
N THR A 187 10.94 -6.57 -10.63
CA THR A 187 11.71 -7.81 -10.52
C THR A 187 11.76 -8.39 -9.13
N ASP A 188 11.59 -7.58 -8.08
CA ASP A 188 11.54 -8.06 -6.70
C ASP A 188 10.28 -8.92 -6.46
N ALA A 189 10.44 -10.06 -5.81
CA ALA A 189 9.31 -10.90 -5.39
C ALA A 189 8.46 -10.26 -4.29
N HIS A 190 8.99 -9.28 -3.56
CA HIS A 190 8.30 -8.56 -2.50
C HIS A 190 8.54 -7.05 -2.61
N PRO A 191 8.06 -6.44 -3.69
CA PRO A 191 8.36 -5.07 -4.02
C PRO A 191 7.77 -4.09 -3.01
N HIS A 192 8.48 -2.97 -2.83
CA HIS A 192 8.03 -1.83 -2.05
C HIS A 192 8.63 -0.54 -2.63
N ILE A 193 8.07 0.61 -2.28
CA ILE A 193 8.53 1.91 -2.78
C ILE A 193 9.18 2.73 -1.65
N GLY A 194 8.57 2.76 -0.48
CA GLY A 194 9.02 3.54 0.67
C GLY A 194 8.38 4.93 0.78
N SER A 195 8.19 5.37 2.01
CA SER A 195 7.45 6.62 2.33
C SER A 195 8.13 7.90 1.85
N ASN A 196 9.42 7.87 1.54
CA ASN A 196 10.17 9.00 0.99
C ASN A 196 10.05 9.14 -0.53
N LEU A 197 9.69 8.08 -1.25
CA LEU A 197 9.55 8.10 -2.72
C LEU A 197 8.09 8.17 -3.16
N LEU A 198 7.17 7.55 -2.42
CA LEU A 198 5.73 7.53 -2.72
C LEU A 198 5.12 8.90 -2.97
N PRO A 199 5.44 9.97 -2.22
CA PRO A 199 4.91 11.31 -2.49
C PRO A 199 5.15 11.81 -3.92
N ASN A 200 6.32 11.52 -4.48
CA ASN A 200 6.65 11.92 -5.85
C ASN A 200 5.88 11.11 -6.89
N VAL A 201 5.71 9.81 -6.66
CA VAL A 201 4.92 8.93 -7.53
C VAL A 201 3.44 9.34 -7.54
N VAL A 202 2.88 9.61 -6.36
CA VAL A 202 1.50 10.07 -6.21
C VAL A 202 1.28 11.41 -6.93
N LYS A 203 2.21 12.36 -6.77
CA LYS A 203 2.20 13.63 -7.49
C LYS A 203 2.24 13.46 -9.00
N ALA A 204 3.10 12.55 -9.51
CA ALA A 204 3.20 12.28 -10.94
C ALA A 204 1.91 11.66 -11.51
N ILE A 205 1.22 10.81 -10.74
CA ILE A 205 -0.10 10.27 -11.11
C ILE A 205 -1.13 11.40 -11.20
N ARG A 206 -1.19 12.31 -10.20
CA ARG A 206 -2.05 13.50 -10.25
C ARG A 206 -1.81 14.32 -11.51
N GLU A 207 -0.55 14.61 -11.81
CA GLU A 207 -0.18 15.40 -12.98
C GLU A 207 -0.59 14.72 -14.30
N SER A 208 -0.55 13.41 -14.37
CA SER A 208 -1.05 12.66 -15.54
C SER A 208 -2.56 12.77 -15.69
N ILE A 209 -3.31 12.68 -14.59
CA ILE A 209 -4.79 12.85 -14.60
C ILE A 209 -5.17 14.25 -15.06
N LEU A 210 -4.55 15.28 -14.49
CA LEU A 210 -4.82 16.68 -14.84
C LEU A 210 -4.45 16.99 -16.28
N ARG A 211 -3.31 16.51 -16.75
CA ARG A 211 -2.84 16.69 -18.13
C ARG A 211 -3.77 16.08 -19.16
N ALA A 212 -4.42 14.96 -18.81
CA ALA A 212 -5.42 14.33 -19.66
C ALA A 212 -6.81 14.99 -19.58
N GLY A 213 -7.00 16.03 -18.76
CA GLY A 213 -8.27 16.77 -18.65
C GLY A 213 -9.19 16.25 -17.54
N GLY A 214 -8.72 15.40 -16.64
CA GLY A 214 -9.40 15.09 -15.39
C GLY A 214 -9.33 16.25 -14.40
N GLU A 215 -10.18 16.23 -13.37
CA GLU A 215 -10.23 17.25 -12.31
C GLU A 215 -9.96 16.62 -10.95
N ILE A 216 -9.28 17.37 -10.07
CA ILE A 216 -9.02 16.95 -8.69
C ILE A 216 -9.27 18.14 -7.77
N HIS A 217 -10.16 17.96 -6.80
CA HIS A 217 -10.53 18.95 -5.81
C HIS A 217 -10.12 18.47 -4.42
N PHE A 218 -9.16 19.17 -3.82
CA PHE A 218 -8.76 18.99 -2.44
C PHE A 218 -9.63 19.81 -1.48
N ASN A 219 -9.59 19.48 -0.18
CA ASN A 219 -10.46 20.05 0.84
C ASN A 219 -11.94 19.93 0.44
N ALA A 220 -12.32 18.78 -0.12
CA ALA A 220 -13.66 18.51 -0.61
C ALA A 220 -14.24 17.28 0.11
N ARG A 221 -14.65 17.48 1.38
CA ARG A 221 -15.31 16.44 2.17
C ARG A 221 -16.74 16.27 1.72
N VAL A 222 -17.07 15.09 1.21
CA VAL A 222 -18.41 14.72 0.79
C VAL A 222 -19.25 14.34 2.02
N GLU A 223 -20.46 14.92 2.12
CA GLU A 223 -21.42 14.66 3.21
C GLU A 223 -22.75 14.09 2.75
N HIS A 224 -23.14 14.30 1.49
CA HIS A 224 -24.43 13.83 0.98
C HIS A 224 -24.33 13.29 -0.45
N LEU A 225 -25.24 12.38 -0.77
CA LEU A 225 -25.47 11.90 -2.13
C LEU A 225 -26.64 12.66 -2.76
N LEU A 226 -26.44 13.25 -3.94
CA LEU A 226 -27.48 13.91 -4.70
C LEU A 226 -28.24 12.86 -5.54
N ARG A 227 -29.57 12.87 -5.43
CA ARG A 227 -30.44 11.92 -6.13
C ARG A 227 -31.19 12.61 -7.29
N SER A 228 -31.61 11.79 -8.25
CA SER A 228 -32.59 12.21 -9.26
C SER A 228 -33.95 12.53 -8.60
N ALA A 229 -34.79 13.29 -9.30
CA ALA A 229 -36.11 13.69 -8.78
C ALA A 229 -37.01 12.50 -8.38
N ASP A 230 -36.84 11.35 -9.04
CA ASP A 230 -37.53 10.09 -8.73
C ASP A 230 -36.87 9.28 -7.58
N GLY A 231 -35.76 9.78 -7.02
CA GLY A 231 -34.98 9.14 -5.95
C GLY A 231 -34.22 7.87 -6.36
N ARG A 232 -34.32 7.42 -7.60
CA ARG A 232 -33.83 6.10 -8.04
C ARG A 232 -32.36 6.08 -8.45
N ARG A 233 -31.76 7.22 -8.76
CA ARG A 233 -30.39 7.32 -9.24
C ARG A 233 -29.59 8.32 -8.42
N ILE A 234 -28.33 8.01 -8.18
CA ILE A 234 -27.35 8.98 -7.67
C ILE A 234 -26.89 9.81 -8.86
N ARG A 235 -26.95 11.15 -8.72
CA ARG A 235 -26.61 12.13 -9.75
C ARG A 235 -25.41 12.99 -9.40
N GLY A 236 -24.84 12.77 -8.22
CA GLY A 236 -23.72 13.55 -7.76
C GLY A 236 -23.56 13.47 -6.25
N VAL A 237 -22.82 14.40 -5.72
CA VAL A 237 -22.58 14.55 -4.27
C VAL A 237 -22.57 16.01 -3.86
N ALA A 238 -22.85 16.28 -2.56
CA ALA A 238 -22.66 17.58 -1.95
C ALA A 238 -21.54 17.49 -0.90
N CYS A 239 -20.70 18.52 -0.87
CA CYS A 239 -19.60 18.67 0.06
C CYS A 239 -19.99 19.50 1.28
N ALA A 240 -19.24 19.36 2.38
CA ALA A 240 -19.42 20.11 3.63
C ALA A 240 -19.37 21.64 3.47
N ASP A 241 -18.69 22.14 2.45
CA ASP A 241 -18.57 23.56 2.14
C ASP A 241 -19.67 24.09 1.20
N GLY A 242 -20.66 23.27 0.91
CA GLY A 242 -21.80 23.60 0.06
C GLY A 242 -21.56 23.44 -1.44
N ARG A 243 -20.37 23.04 -1.89
CA ARG A 243 -20.13 22.70 -3.30
C ARG A 243 -20.89 21.44 -3.67
N GLU A 244 -21.52 21.45 -4.85
CA GLU A 244 -22.19 20.29 -5.43
C GLU A 244 -21.50 19.88 -6.74
N PHE A 245 -21.40 18.57 -6.94
CA PHE A 245 -20.78 17.99 -8.12
C PHE A 245 -21.75 16.99 -8.77
N ALA A 246 -22.20 17.31 -9.95
CA ALA A 246 -23.03 16.40 -10.75
C ALA A 246 -22.19 15.40 -11.53
N ALA A 247 -22.67 14.17 -11.71
CA ALA A 247 -21.97 13.13 -12.44
C ALA A 247 -22.91 12.06 -13.00
N ASP A 248 -22.44 11.34 -14.01
CA ASP A 248 -23.13 10.16 -14.56
C ASP A 248 -22.96 8.92 -13.69
N SER A 249 -21.84 8.87 -12.94
CA SER A 249 -21.55 7.79 -11.98
C SER A 249 -20.76 8.31 -10.80
N VAL A 250 -20.97 7.71 -9.61
CA VAL A 250 -20.26 8.03 -8.36
C VAL A 250 -19.58 6.78 -7.83
N LEU A 251 -18.27 6.87 -7.57
CA LEU A 251 -17.46 5.85 -6.96
C LEU A 251 -16.99 6.32 -5.57
N LEU A 252 -17.38 5.60 -4.52
CA LEU A 252 -16.89 5.83 -3.16
C LEU A 252 -15.59 5.04 -2.95
N ALA A 253 -14.47 5.74 -2.88
CA ALA A 253 -13.12 5.18 -2.67
C ALA A 253 -12.46 5.74 -1.40
N THR A 254 -13.25 5.95 -0.35
CA THR A 254 -12.93 6.72 0.87
C THR A 254 -12.04 5.98 1.87
N GLY A 255 -11.77 4.69 1.64
CA GLY A 255 -11.01 3.85 2.57
C GLY A 255 -11.83 3.46 3.82
N HIS A 256 -11.21 2.68 4.69
CA HIS A 256 -11.90 2.12 5.88
C HIS A 256 -11.96 3.07 7.07
N SER A 257 -11.13 4.13 7.09
CA SER A 257 -11.07 5.06 8.24
C SER A 257 -12.11 6.18 8.18
N ALA A 258 -12.81 6.35 7.04
CA ALA A 258 -13.85 7.37 6.85
C ALA A 258 -15.17 6.92 7.50
N ARG A 259 -15.23 6.93 8.83
CA ARG A 259 -16.40 6.47 9.62
C ARG A 259 -17.64 7.35 9.41
N ASP A 260 -17.45 8.61 9.11
CA ASP A 260 -18.49 9.56 8.72
C ASP A 260 -19.20 9.12 7.42
N VAL A 261 -18.45 8.57 6.46
CA VAL A 261 -19.03 8.05 5.22
C VAL A 261 -19.94 6.83 5.47
N TYR A 262 -19.59 5.96 6.42
CA TYR A 262 -20.49 4.86 6.79
C TYR A 262 -21.80 5.37 7.39
N ARG A 263 -21.74 6.41 8.23
CA ARG A 263 -22.94 7.06 8.79
C ARG A 263 -23.77 7.74 7.71
N MET A 264 -23.09 8.45 6.79
CA MET A 264 -23.74 9.06 5.62
C MET A 264 -24.46 8.00 4.79
N MET A 265 -23.79 6.91 4.41
CA MET A 265 -24.41 5.84 3.62
C MET A 265 -25.65 5.26 4.31
N LEU A 266 -25.61 5.06 5.63
CA LEU A 266 -26.74 4.56 6.40
C LEU A 266 -27.89 5.58 6.44
N ALA A 267 -27.59 6.86 6.67
CA ALA A 267 -28.57 7.94 6.66
C ALA A 267 -29.24 8.13 5.29
N GLU A 268 -28.48 7.89 4.22
CA GLU A 268 -28.98 7.90 2.83
C GLU A 268 -29.75 6.62 2.44
N GLY A 269 -29.97 5.69 3.38
CA GLY A 269 -30.72 4.46 3.15
C GLY A 269 -29.99 3.40 2.34
N LEU A 270 -28.66 3.45 2.27
CA LEU A 270 -27.88 2.40 1.63
C LEU A 270 -27.75 1.20 2.57
N ALA A 271 -27.90 0.00 2.01
CA ALA A 271 -27.76 -1.23 2.76
C ALA A 271 -26.28 -1.45 3.15
N LEU A 272 -26.01 -1.61 4.43
CA LEU A 272 -24.71 -1.96 4.98
C LEU A 272 -24.78 -3.33 5.66
N GLU A 273 -23.65 -4.01 5.70
CA GLU A 273 -23.49 -5.31 6.32
C GLU A 273 -22.27 -5.30 7.25
N GLN A 274 -22.41 -5.89 8.44
CA GLN A 274 -21.25 -6.12 9.30
C GLN A 274 -20.34 -7.17 8.71
N LYS A 275 -19.03 -6.96 8.85
CA LYS A 275 -17.99 -7.94 8.45
C LYS A 275 -16.99 -8.14 9.56
N SER A 276 -16.45 -9.35 9.63
CA SER A 276 -15.30 -9.64 10.49
C SER A 276 -14.13 -8.73 10.16
N PHE A 277 -13.38 -8.31 11.16
CA PHE A 277 -12.17 -7.53 11.04
C PHE A 277 -11.12 -8.07 12.00
N ALA A 278 -9.99 -7.38 12.16
CA ALA A 278 -8.96 -7.78 13.09
C ALA A 278 -8.48 -6.56 13.88
N VAL A 279 -8.25 -6.74 15.17
CA VAL A 279 -7.68 -5.72 16.06
C VAL A 279 -6.46 -6.29 16.77
N GLY A 280 -5.58 -5.42 17.26
CA GLY A 280 -4.42 -5.84 18.01
C GLY A 280 -3.48 -4.71 18.34
N VAL A 281 -2.23 -5.08 18.58
CA VAL A 281 -1.16 -4.15 18.96
C VAL A 281 -0.04 -4.15 17.92
N ARG A 282 0.76 -3.09 17.90
CA ARG A 282 1.98 -3.06 17.10
C ARG A 282 3.19 -3.21 17.98
N ILE A 283 4.07 -4.14 17.62
CA ILE A 283 5.29 -4.50 18.35
C ILE A 283 6.49 -4.01 17.55
N GLU A 284 7.48 -3.43 18.26
CA GLU A 284 8.76 -3.02 17.69
C GLU A 284 9.89 -3.95 18.17
N HIS A 285 10.81 -4.25 17.28
CA HIS A 285 12.01 -5.04 17.55
C HIS A 285 13.25 -4.34 17.02
N PRO A 286 14.47 -4.64 17.54
CA PRO A 286 15.70 -4.35 16.83
C PRO A 286 15.72 -5.07 15.47
N GLN A 287 16.00 -4.37 14.37
CA GLN A 287 16.10 -4.99 13.04
C GLN A 287 17.19 -6.08 13.01
N ALA A 288 18.29 -5.86 13.71
CA ALA A 288 19.38 -6.84 13.81
C ALA A 288 18.91 -8.19 14.41
N PHE A 289 17.94 -8.17 15.34
CA PHE A 289 17.35 -9.40 15.87
C PHE A 289 16.61 -10.17 14.78
N VAL A 290 15.83 -9.45 13.96
CA VAL A 290 15.07 -10.07 12.86
C VAL A 290 16.03 -10.59 11.79
N ASP A 291 17.06 -9.81 11.43
CA ASP A 291 18.10 -10.21 10.47
C ASP A 291 18.81 -11.49 10.92
N ALA A 292 19.24 -11.54 12.18
CA ALA A 292 19.93 -12.70 12.75
C ALA A 292 19.06 -13.97 12.68
N ARG A 293 17.77 -13.85 13.01
CA ARG A 293 16.85 -14.99 13.00
C ARG A 293 16.50 -15.47 11.59
N GLN A 294 16.27 -14.55 10.67
CA GLN A 294 15.84 -14.89 9.30
C GLN A 294 17.01 -15.32 8.40
N TYR A 295 18.19 -14.79 8.64
CA TYR A 295 19.39 -15.06 7.84
C TYR A 295 20.41 -15.96 8.53
N HIS A 296 20.07 -16.51 9.70
CA HIS A 296 20.93 -17.40 10.48
C HIS A 296 22.30 -16.78 10.81
N LEU A 297 22.32 -15.48 11.08
CA LEU A 297 23.54 -14.75 11.44
C LEU A 297 23.85 -14.93 12.92
N ASN A 298 25.15 -14.87 13.26
CA ASN A 298 25.56 -14.74 14.66
C ASN A 298 25.08 -13.38 15.22
N PRO A 299 24.80 -13.26 16.54
CA PRO A 299 24.24 -12.04 17.12
C PRO A 299 25.04 -10.76 16.84
N GLU A 300 26.36 -10.86 16.71
CA GLU A 300 27.28 -9.74 16.45
C GLU A 300 27.53 -9.51 14.95
N GLN A 301 27.05 -10.40 14.09
CA GLN A 301 27.29 -10.33 12.65
C GLN A 301 26.32 -9.34 12.02
N ARG A 302 26.84 -8.36 11.29
CA ARG A 302 26.04 -7.46 10.47
C ARG A 302 25.46 -8.21 9.28
N ARG A 303 24.26 -7.83 8.88
CA ARG A 303 23.61 -8.31 7.67
C ARG A 303 24.48 -7.98 6.45
N PRO A 304 24.76 -8.97 5.58
CA PRO A 304 25.42 -8.74 4.29
C PRO A 304 24.67 -7.71 3.44
N GLU A 305 25.39 -6.85 2.72
CA GLU A 305 24.82 -5.78 1.89
C GLU A 305 23.90 -6.31 0.77
N GLN A 306 24.15 -7.52 0.30
CA GLN A 306 23.35 -8.18 -0.72
C GLN A 306 21.94 -8.58 -0.23
N LEU A 307 21.72 -8.59 1.09
CA LEU A 307 20.44 -8.97 1.67
C LEU A 307 19.63 -7.73 2.07
N PRO A 308 18.34 -7.67 1.72
CA PRO A 308 17.45 -6.64 2.24
C PRO A 308 17.24 -6.78 3.74
N ALA A 309 16.70 -5.77 4.40
CA ALA A 309 16.23 -5.89 5.77
C ALA A 309 15.25 -7.07 5.90
N ALA A 310 15.54 -7.97 6.81
CA ALA A 310 14.79 -9.20 7.00
C ALA A 310 13.36 -8.90 7.49
N ARG A 311 12.44 -9.75 7.07
CA ARG A 311 11.02 -9.66 7.41
C ARG A 311 10.51 -11.01 7.85
N TYR A 312 9.40 -11.02 8.55
CA TYR A 312 8.70 -12.24 8.94
C TYR A 312 7.19 -12.12 8.67
N SER A 313 6.55 -13.26 8.62
CA SER A 313 5.11 -13.40 8.68
C SER A 313 4.81 -14.62 9.53
N VAL A 314 4.02 -14.43 10.57
CA VAL A 314 3.61 -15.51 11.48
C VAL A 314 2.09 -15.55 11.55
N THR A 315 1.55 -16.75 11.69
CA THR A 315 0.12 -16.97 11.83
C THR A 315 -0.10 -18.21 12.70
N THR A 316 -1.13 -18.16 13.54
CA THR A 316 -1.57 -19.28 14.36
C THR A 316 -3.06 -19.16 14.64
N THR A 317 -3.64 -20.19 15.25
CA THR A 317 -5.01 -20.16 15.76
C THR A 317 -4.94 -20.38 17.28
N ILE A 318 -5.60 -19.51 18.03
CA ILE A 318 -5.69 -19.57 19.50
C ILE A 318 -7.17 -19.45 19.84
N GLN A 319 -7.72 -20.46 20.56
CA GLN A 319 -9.14 -20.49 20.96
C GLN A 319 -10.07 -20.21 19.76
N ASP A 320 -9.85 -20.92 18.66
CA ASP A 320 -10.58 -20.82 17.39
C ASP A 320 -10.52 -19.46 16.68
N ARG A 321 -9.62 -18.57 17.13
CA ARG A 321 -9.40 -17.28 16.51
C ARG A 321 -8.07 -17.23 15.76
N GLY A 322 -8.11 -16.71 14.55
CA GLY A 322 -6.90 -16.43 13.77
C GLY A 322 -6.11 -15.30 14.42
N VAL A 323 -4.85 -15.59 14.74
CA VAL A 323 -3.86 -14.59 15.23
C VAL A 323 -2.73 -14.54 14.23
N HIS A 324 -2.40 -13.34 13.75
CA HIS A 324 -1.36 -13.20 12.73
C HIS A 324 -0.62 -11.88 12.80
N SER A 325 0.63 -11.92 12.30
CA SER A 325 1.37 -10.68 12.06
C SER A 325 0.77 -9.93 10.87
N PHE A 326 0.67 -8.62 11.00
CA PHE A 326 0.10 -7.75 9.99
C PHE A 326 1.06 -6.60 9.67
N CYS A 327 1.19 -6.28 8.37
CA CYS A 327 1.95 -5.12 7.91
C CYS A 327 3.32 -4.97 8.59
N MET A 328 4.14 -6.05 8.63
CA MET A 328 5.51 -5.99 9.14
C MET A 328 6.34 -5.03 8.29
N CYS A 329 6.97 -4.05 8.94
CA CYS A 329 7.79 -3.01 8.32
C CYS A 329 9.25 -3.20 8.75
N PRO A 330 10.09 -3.86 7.94
CA PRO A 330 11.50 -3.99 8.21
C PRO A 330 12.20 -2.64 8.07
N GLY A 331 13.22 -2.39 8.91
CA GLY A 331 13.96 -1.13 8.91
C GLY A 331 13.05 0.09 8.98
N GLY A 332 12.02 0.05 9.83
CA GLY A 332 10.96 1.04 9.86
C GLY A 332 10.58 1.53 11.26
N PHE A 333 9.54 2.35 11.31
CA PHE A 333 9.08 3.04 12.50
C PHE A 333 7.60 2.82 12.72
N ILE A 334 7.17 2.86 13.98
CA ILE A 334 5.75 3.00 14.34
C ILE A 334 5.38 4.49 14.21
N VAL A 335 4.25 4.75 13.59
CA VAL A 335 3.71 6.11 13.42
C VAL A 335 2.27 6.18 13.92
N PRO A 336 1.83 7.32 14.48
CA PRO A 336 0.43 7.53 14.83
C PRO A 336 -0.40 7.59 13.54
N ALA A 337 -1.59 7.01 13.56
CA ALA A 337 -2.49 6.93 12.41
C ALA A 337 -3.96 7.14 12.78
N ALA A 338 -4.24 7.73 13.95
CA ALA A 338 -5.59 8.11 14.34
C ALA A 338 -6.16 9.19 13.44
N THR A 339 -7.48 9.20 13.29
CA THR A 339 -8.24 10.21 12.55
C THR A 339 -8.98 11.18 13.45
N GLU A 340 -9.08 10.87 14.74
CA GLU A 340 -9.71 11.68 15.77
C GLU A 340 -8.74 11.89 16.95
N ASN A 341 -8.90 12.97 17.72
CA ASN A 341 -7.93 13.37 18.74
C ASN A 341 -8.02 12.53 20.04
N ASP A 342 -9.15 11.92 20.32
CA ASP A 342 -9.41 11.11 21.52
C ASP A 342 -9.10 9.62 21.34
N GLU A 343 -8.51 9.25 20.21
CA GLU A 343 -8.20 7.87 19.82
C GLU A 343 -6.70 7.65 19.66
N VAL A 344 -6.26 6.41 19.80
CA VAL A 344 -4.92 5.98 19.40
C VAL A 344 -5.03 4.83 18.40
N VAL A 345 -4.55 5.11 17.20
CA VAL A 345 -4.32 4.11 16.16
C VAL A 345 -2.88 4.25 15.70
N VAL A 346 -2.21 3.13 15.45
CA VAL A 346 -0.82 3.12 15.00
C VAL A 346 -0.65 2.35 13.70
N ASN A 347 0.26 2.83 12.87
CA ASN A 347 0.69 2.15 11.66
C ASN A 347 2.21 2.01 11.64
N GLY A 348 2.74 1.31 10.65
CA GLY A 348 4.17 1.21 10.40
C GLY A 348 4.54 1.86 9.07
N MET A 349 5.70 2.50 9.04
CA MET A 349 6.29 3.01 7.81
C MET A 349 7.77 2.66 7.75
N SER A 350 8.32 2.62 6.54
CA SER A 350 9.76 2.57 6.32
C SER A 350 10.14 3.37 5.09
N LEU A 351 11.39 3.84 5.07
CA LEU A 351 11.99 4.48 3.90
C LEU A 351 12.32 3.42 2.83
N ALA A 352 12.60 3.84 1.62
CA ALA A 352 12.98 2.95 0.52
C ALA A 352 14.17 2.04 0.85
N ARG A 353 15.15 2.53 1.63
CA ARG A 353 16.33 1.76 2.05
C ARG A 353 16.06 0.75 3.17
N ARG A 354 14.99 0.94 3.96
CA ARG A 354 14.69 0.09 5.12
C ARG A 354 15.89 -0.06 6.06
N ASP A 355 16.57 1.04 6.34
CA ASP A 355 17.83 1.11 7.08
C ASP A 355 17.70 1.65 8.52
N SER A 356 16.48 1.82 9.03
CA SER A 356 16.26 2.08 10.45
C SER A 356 16.76 0.90 11.31
N PRO A 357 17.28 1.18 12.51
CA PRO A 357 17.71 0.11 13.45
C PRO A 357 16.53 -0.72 13.99
N PHE A 358 15.29 -0.34 13.71
CA PHE A 358 14.10 -1.00 14.19
C PHE A 358 13.29 -1.66 13.07
N ALA A 359 12.53 -2.67 13.45
CA ALA A 359 11.49 -3.31 12.67
C ALA A 359 10.19 -3.32 13.49
N ASN A 360 9.05 -3.28 12.87
CA ASN A 360 7.78 -3.37 13.59
C ASN A 360 6.74 -4.17 12.81
N ALA A 361 5.78 -4.77 13.54
CA ALA A 361 4.65 -5.48 12.97
C ALA A 361 3.42 -5.32 13.85
N GLY A 362 2.25 -5.24 13.24
CA GLY A 362 1.01 -5.49 13.94
C GLY A 362 0.88 -6.96 14.30
N PHE A 363 0.33 -7.25 15.46
CA PHE A 363 -0.16 -8.58 15.83
C PHE A 363 -1.64 -8.44 16.13
N VAL A 364 -2.46 -9.08 15.33
CA VAL A 364 -3.90 -8.89 15.34
C VAL A 364 -4.63 -10.22 15.53
N VAL A 365 -5.79 -10.14 16.14
CA VAL A 365 -6.72 -11.25 16.33
C VAL A 365 -8.01 -10.95 15.60
N SER A 366 -8.65 -11.98 15.05
CA SER A 366 -9.92 -11.87 14.35
C SER A 366 -11.04 -11.50 15.32
N VAL A 367 -11.86 -10.53 14.93
CA VAL A 367 -13.10 -10.10 15.58
C VAL A 367 -14.25 -10.40 14.62
N HIS A 368 -15.24 -11.11 15.11
CA HIS A 368 -16.44 -11.49 14.36
C HIS A 368 -17.65 -10.64 14.75
N PRO A 369 -18.71 -10.58 13.94
CA PRO A 369 -19.91 -9.81 14.27
C PRO A 369 -20.48 -10.16 15.65
N GLU A 370 -20.39 -11.43 16.07
CA GLU A 370 -20.87 -11.92 17.38
C GLU A 370 -20.14 -11.24 18.55
N ASP A 371 -18.87 -10.86 18.38
CA ASP A 371 -18.08 -10.16 19.41
C ASP A 371 -18.56 -8.73 19.64
N THR A 372 -19.25 -8.17 18.66
CA THR A 372 -19.77 -6.81 18.70
C THR A 372 -21.26 -6.73 19.07
N GLU A 373 -21.87 -7.88 19.41
CA GLU A 373 -23.28 -7.99 19.78
C GLU A 373 -23.68 -6.99 20.87
N PRO A 374 -22.91 -6.75 21.96
CA PRO A 374 -23.27 -5.78 22.98
C PRO A 374 -23.47 -4.35 22.45
N PHE A 375 -22.91 -4.02 21.30
CA PHE A 375 -23.03 -2.71 20.65
C PHE A 375 -24.18 -2.65 19.63
N CYS A 376 -24.76 -3.79 19.24
CA CYS A 376 -25.78 -3.86 18.19
C CYS A 376 -27.05 -3.12 18.54
N ARG A 377 -27.45 -3.12 19.83
CA ARG A 377 -28.69 -2.44 20.29
C ARG A 377 -28.64 -0.94 20.01
N GLU A 378 -27.51 -0.29 20.21
CA GLU A 378 -27.33 1.16 20.07
C GLU A 378 -26.88 1.56 18.68
N HIS A 379 -26.00 0.76 18.07
CA HIS A 379 -25.29 1.15 16.86
C HIS A 379 -25.67 0.33 15.62
N GLY A 380 -26.53 -0.69 15.77
CA GLY A 380 -27.00 -1.52 14.66
C GLY A 380 -25.84 -2.11 13.86
N VAL A 381 -25.89 -1.93 12.54
CA VAL A 381 -24.84 -2.41 11.61
C VAL A 381 -23.46 -1.78 11.83
N LEU A 382 -23.38 -0.65 12.54
CA LEU A 382 -22.12 0.04 12.88
C LEU A 382 -21.53 -0.43 14.23
N ALA A 383 -22.03 -1.52 14.82
CA ALA A 383 -21.55 -2.06 16.09
C ALA A 383 -20.03 -2.33 16.10
N GLY A 384 -19.48 -2.83 14.98
CA GLY A 384 -18.03 -3.04 14.84
C GLY A 384 -17.22 -1.73 14.88
N VAL A 385 -17.77 -0.63 14.35
CA VAL A 385 -17.15 0.71 14.44
C VAL A 385 -17.15 1.22 15.88
N ALA A 386 -18.27 1.03 16.60
CA ALA A 386 -18.37 1.40 18.00
C ALA A 386 -17.41 0.60 18.89
N TYR A 387 -17.30 -0.70 18.65
CA TYR A 387 -16.33 -1.56 19.32
C TYR A 387 -14.88 -1.07 19.13
N GLN A 388 -14.48 -0.74 17.89
CA GLN A 388 -13.15 -0.18 17.60
C GLN A 388 -12.94 1.13 18.37
N LYS A 389 -13.92 2.04 18.36
CA LYS A 389 -13.83 3.34 19.06
C LYS A 389 -13.58 3.16 20.56
N VAL A 390 -14.25 2.22 21.21
CA VAL A 390 -14.04 1.92 22.63
C VAL A 390 -12.60 1.49 22.91
N LEU A 391 -12.03 0.60 22.09
CA LEU A 391 -10.66 0.13 22.26
C LEU A 391 -9.63 1.25 22.01
N GLU A 392 -9.82 2.03 20.96
CA GLU A 392 -8.92 3.11 20.57
C GLU A 392 -8.93 4.26 21.59
N THR A 393 -10.09 4.62 22.09
CA THR A 393 -10.24 5.63 23.17
C THR A 393 -9.67 5.12 24.49
N ALA A 394 -9.92 3.85 24.86
CA ALA A 394 -9.33 3.26 26.07
C ALA A 394 -7.79 3.24 25.98
N SER A 395 -7.24 2.90 24.80
CA SER A 395 -5.81 2.92 24.53
C SER A 395 -5.23 4.34 24.63
N CYS A 396 -5.95 5.34 24.14
CA CYS A 396 -5.56 6.75 24.24
C CYS A 396 -5.47 7.18 25.72
N ARG A 397 -6.49 6.87 26.51
CA ARG A 397 -6.52 7.18 27.95
C ARG A 397 -5.39 6.49 28.71
N ALA A 398 -5.19 5.19 28.47
CA ALA A 398 -4.09 4.43 29.07
C ALA A 398 -2.71 4.99 28.69
N GLY A 399 -2.57 5.55 27.50
CA GLY A 399 -1.36 6.24 27.00
C GLY A 399 -1.19 7.67 27.48
N GLY A 400 -2.05 8.19 28.38
CA GLY A 400 -1.98 9.55 28.90
C GLY A 400 -2.63 10.61 28.01
N GLY A 401 -3.54 10.23 27.12
CA GLY A 401 -4.35 11.13 26.29
C GLY A 401 -3.61 11.78 25.12
N LYS A 402 -2.47 11.24 24.70
CA LYS A 402 -1.66 11.78 23.60
C LYS A 402 -1.24 10.72 22.60
N GLN A 403 -1.31 11.03 21.30
CA GLN A 403 -0.86 10.16 20.21
C GLN A 403 0.61 9.69 20.35
N LEU A 404 1.45 10.52 20.96
CA LEU A 404 2.89 10.22 21.15
C LEU A 404 3.19 9.39 22.40
N SER A 405 2.26 9.23 23.32
CA SER A 405 2.49 8.52 24.57
C SER A 405 2.79 7.03 24.34
N LEU A 406 2.17 6.42 23.34
CA LEU A 406 2.46 5.04 22.96
C LEU A 406 3.84 4.87 22.32
N ASN A 407 4.35 5.85 21.59
CA ASN A 407 5.71 5.81 21.06
C ASN A 407 6.77 5.78 22.15
N ASN A 408 6.48 6.39 23.30
CA ASN A 408 7.38 6.38 24.45
C ASN A 408 7.25 5.11 25.30
N ASN A 409 6.07 4.51 25.36
CA ASN A 409 5.81 3.29 26.13
C ASN A 409 6.22 2.01 25.37
N GLY A 410 6.28 2.05 24.04
CA GLY A 410 6.79 0.95 23.21
C GLY A 410 8.31 0.79 23.24
N ARG A 411 9.04 1.76 23.77
CA ARG A 411 10.46 1.58 24.10
C ARG A 411 10.52 0.92 25.45
N CYS A 412 10.68 -0.42 25.45
CA CYS A 412 11.12 -1.14 26.64
C CYS A 412 12.32 -0.40 27.24
N ARG A 413 12.07 0.41 28.25
CA ARG A 413 13.15 0.82 29.14
C ARG A 413 13.60 -0.45 29.85
N ARG A 414 14.85 -0.80 29.65
CA ARG A 414 15.54 -1.86 30.42
C ARG A 414 15.47 -1.55 31.90
#